data_4f6364e157f527dcea096a16857ce86d
#
_entry.id   4f6364e157f527dcea096a16857ce86d
#
_cell.length_a   1.000
_cell.length_b   1.000
_cell.length_c   1.000
_cell.angle_alpha   90.00
_cell.angle_beta   90.00
_cell.angle_gamma   90.00
#
_symmetry.space_group_name_H-M   'P 1'
#
loop_
_entity.id
_entity.type
_entity.pdbx_description
1 polymer ?
#
loop_
_entity_poly.entity_id
_entity_poly.type
_entity_poly.pdbx_seq_one_letter_code
_entity_poly.pdbx_strand_id
1 'polypeptide(L)'
;MRFKVPSQPGFTRMKSIKNDDIMPILFDDTDLDRMFTVLFERCVKQGETGLPRSKRDFAEDGELNLEKKIIPALAKNENLVGFDSEDGREILLNWVKTSTLEFTTEGKTRRGEQIDYMKFLSLAMYRSGLPKSENRSSTRGIDSTAYRAILSYVGRLPGCEKPGREIHASVTATSLGTGINFEPIHYPWASPVYNETDAIDINALLQLRLLENFEAKVSRTKKTVQADLENAVQLLDLPFSSALDDLARDFYNMTKAFGSKSGVELLSMYKSIFSLRLYRLPIILSQQLKYAKENSAEIDIQHEMFFDFTRSRKSASYRLANESVLADINRASELISNLIYFREAYDMVKKTKSRLDEYNLLSPNEKILYLSRYTKSDSASDKAFTFIEEMETYFTDKGAEGVEFLDIIRESKVDSNFDWLIALILSDVEERGLKSLKKWFYSVGGLKEPMTANSVAILAGDKKSMKSWHYAMSDSVLNTLLHLCFVRENGSVIQRKEIELSVVIEDFRKRFGILIDVPPRGSDSPEDMQAATENLAAFKSRIKQLGWFEGLSDDFDAQYISKPAGDR
;
A
#
# COMPACT_ATOMS: atom_id res chain seq x y z
N MET A 1 -12.46 -32.15 -4.37
CA MET A 1 -13.83 -31.65 -4.40
C MET A 1 -13.95 -30.45 -3.50
N ARG A 2 -14.69 -29.40 -3.85
CA ARG A 2 -14.79 -28.20 -3.05
C ARG A 2 -16.23 -28.00 -2.64
N PHE A 3 -16.52 -28.22 -1.39
CA PHE A 3 -17.79 -27.82 -0.81
C PHE A 3 -17.76 -26.34 -0.50
N LYS A 4 -18.80 -25.61 -0.91
CA LYS A 4 -19.00 -24.24 -0.46
C LYS A 4 -19.61 -24.31 0.93
N VAL A 5 -18.88 -23.84 1.91
CA VAL A 5 -19.43 -23.63 3.25
C VAL A 5 -20.66 -22.71 3.13
N PRO A 6 -21.83 -23.09 3.65
CA PRO A 6 -23.05 -22.31 3.49
C PRO A 6 -22.95 -20.99 4.19
N SER A 7 -23.59 -19.97 3.62
CA SER A 7 -23.80 -18.70 4.31
C SER A 7 -24.99 -18.86 5.26
N GLN A 8 -24.73 -19.20 6.50
CA GLN A 8 -25.75 -19.13 7.55
C GLN A 8 -25.85 -17.74 8.19
N PRO A 9 -26.97 -17.38 8.85
CA PRO A 9 -27.06 -16.17 9.66
C PRO A 9 -25.96 -16.18 10.72
N GLY A 10 -24.97 -15.33 10.58
CA GLY A 10 -23.76 -15.30 11.41
C GLY A 10 -22.49 -15.79 10.70
N PHE A 11 -22.59 -16.52 9.61
CA PHE A 11 -21.47 -16.91 8.75
C PHE A 11 -21.38 -15.95 7.58
N THR A 12 -20.70 -14.87 7.76
CA THR A 12 -20.49 -13.93 6.65
C THR A 12 -19.48 -14.56 5.70
N ARG A 13 -19.95 -15.03 4.57
CA ARG A 13 -19.09 -15.54 3.48
C ARG A 13 -17.99 -14.52 3.25
N MET A 14 -16.75 -14.89 3.48
CA MET A 14 -15.63 -14.00 3.19
C MET A 14 -15.58 -13.75 1.69
N LYS A 15 -16.14 -12.62 1.25
CA LYS A 15 -15.98 -12.14 -0.13
C LYS A 15 -14.55 -11.70 -0.41
N SER A 16 -13.78 -11.35 0.63
CA SER A 16 -12.39 -10.91 0.56
C SER A 16 -11.65 -11.27 1.85
N ILE A 17 -10.36 -11.49 1.76
CA ILE A 17 -9.46 -11.65 2.92
C ILE A 17 -9.07 -10.26 3.42
N LYS A 18 -10.05 -9.52 3.89
CA LYS A 18 -9.87 -8.19 4.48
C LYS A 18 -10.44 -8.22 5.88
N ASN A 19 -9.67 -7.81 6.83
CA ASN A 19 -10.11 -7.57 8.19
C ASN A 19 -9.90 -6.09 8.51
N ASP A 20 -10.98 -5.32 8.50
CA ASP A 20 -10.91 -3.86 8.67
C ASP A 20 -10.39 -3.45 10.07
N ASP A 21 -10.54 -4.31 11.07
CA ASP A 21 -10.09 -4.05 12.43
C ASP A 21 -8.58 -4.35 12.63
N ILE A 22 -7.99 -5.20 11.77
CA ILE A 22 -6.57 -5.55 11.83
C ILE A 22 -5.79 -4.82 10.75
N MET A 23 -6.23 -4.95 9.47
CA MET A 23 -5.59 -4.32 8.33
C MET A 23 -6.64 -4.03 7.25
N PRO A 24 -7.03 -2.76 7.06
CA PRO A 24 -8.05 -2.37 6.10
C PRO A 24 -7.56 -2.40 4.64
N ILE A 25 -6.46 -3.08 4.36
CA ILE A 25 -5.91 -3.30 3.02
C ILE A 25 -6.34 -4.67 2.50
N LEU A 26 -6.85 -4.72 1.28
CA LEU A 26 -7.09 -5.97 0.58
C LEU A 26 -5.83 -6.38 -0.19
N PHE A 27 -5.15 -7.42 0.26
CA PHE A 27 -3.97 -7.97 -0.42
C PHE A 27 -4.37 -8.72 -1.71
N ASP A 28 -4.52 -7.97 -2.80
CA ASP A 28 -4.85 -8.49 -4.14
C ASP A 28 -4.17 -7.61 -5.20
N ASP A 29 -4.37 -7.92 -6.47
CA ASP A 29 -3.83 -7.13 -7.57
C ASP A 29 -4.10 -5.63 -7.39
N THR A 30 -3.05 -4.84 -7.40
CA THR A 30 -3.10 -3.40 -7.20
C THR A 30 -2.31 -2.66 -8.28
N ASP A 31 -2.64 -1.38 -8.44
CA ASP A 31 -1.97 -0.46 -9.33
C ASP A 31 -1.49 0.75 -8.51
N LEU A 32 -0.18 0.89 -8.37
CA LEU A 32 0.40 1.95 -7.55
C LEU A 32 0.18 3.33 -8.15
N ASP A 33 0.16 3.47 -9.48
CA ASP A 33 -0.06 4.77 -10.12
C ASP A 33 -1.46 5.31 -9.78
N ARG A 34 -2.47 4.46 -9.92
CA ARG A 34 -3.84 4.78 -9.51
C ARG A 34 -3.97 5.04 -8.02
N MET A 35 -3.29 4.26 -7.22
CA MET A 35 -3.28 4.43 -5.77
C MET A 35 -2.70 5.79 -5.38
N PHE A 36 -1.58 6.21 -6.00
CA PHE A 36 -0.98 7.52 -5.71
C PHE A 36 -1.88 8.67 -6.12
N THR A 37 -2.54 8.60 -7.27
CA THR A 37 -3.49 9.63 -7.68
C THR A 37 -4.56 9.83 -6.61
N VAL A 38 -5.11 8.74 -6.04
CA VAL A 38 -6.12 8.82 -4.97
C VAL A 38 -5.51 9.29 -3.65
N LEU A 39 -4.29 8.85 -3.32
CA LEU A 39 -3.60 9.27 -2.10
C LEU A 39 -3.31 10.77 -2.11
N PHE A 40 -2.79 11.31 -3.22
CA PHE A 40 -2.52 12.74 -3.33
C PHE A 40 -3.80 13.56 -3.30
N GLU A 41 -4.88 13.09 -3.91
CA GLU A 41 -6.17 13.74 -3.76
C GLU A 41 -6.61 13.80 -2.29
N ARG A 42 -6.42 12.71 -1.51
CA ARG A 42 -6.68 12.76 -0.06
C ARG A 42 -5.82 13.78 0.65
N CYS A 43 -4.55 13.88 0.30
CA CYS A 43 -3.65 14.87 0.89
C CYS A 43 -4.12 16.29 0.59
N VAL A 44 -4.47 16.58 -0.66
CA VAL A 44 -4.93 17.91 -1.09
C VAL A 44 -6.30 18.25 -0.47
N LYS A 45 -7.20 17.28 -0.38
CA LYS A 45 -8.56 17.46 0.18
C LYS A 45 -8.66 17.10 1.66
N GLN A 46 -7.55 17.01 2.34
CA GLN A 46 -7.47 16.75 3.78
C GLN A 46 -8.33 15.54 4.23
N GLY A 47 -8.22 14.44 3.50
CA GLY A 47 -8.84 13.15 3.83
C GLY A 47 -10.02 12.74 2.96
N GLU A 48 -10.63 13.67 2.25
CA GLU A 48 -11.71 13.31 1.33
C GLU A 48 -11.18 12.77 0.01
N THR A 49 -11.96 11.93 -0.63
CA THR A 49 -11.63 11.41 -1.96
C THR A 49 -12.79 11.47 -2.89
N GLY A 50 -12.45 11.66 -4.14
CA GLY A 50 -13.31 11.47 -5.26
C GLY A 50 -14.37 12.52 -5.39
N LEU A 51 -15.10 12.33 -6.44
CA LEU A 51 -16.32 13.03 -6.68
C LEU A 51 -17.34 12.72 -5.60
N PRO A 52 -18.24 13.68 -5.35
CA PRO A 52 -19.42 13.43 -4.54
C PRO A 52 -20.02 12.09 -4.93
N ARG A 53 -20.41 11.29 -3.97
CA ARG A 53 -20.98 9.93 -4.15
C ARG A 53 -22.23 9.90 -5.05
N SER A 54 -22.75 11.02 -5.44
CA SER A 54 -23.83 11.17 -6.39
C SER A 54 -23.32 10.83 -7.80
N LYS A 55 -23.21 9.54 -8.05
CA LYS A 55 -22.88 8.94 -9.35
C LYS A 55 -23.75 9.47 -10.50
N ARG A 56 -24.95 9.97 -10.17
CA ARG A 56 -25.95 10.48 -11.11
C ARG A 56 -25.57 11.84 -11.69
N ASP A 57 -24.71 12.59 -11.01
CA ASP A 57 -24.37 13.95 -11.45
C ASP A 57 -23.34 13.97 -12.59
N PHE A 58 -22.55 12.89 -12.75
CA PHE A 58 -21.45 12.82 -13.70
C PHE A 58 -21.56 11.72 -14.74
N ALA A 59 -22.40 10.74 -14.51
CA ALA A 59 -22.56 9.60 -15.39
C ALA A 59 -23.99 9.43 -15.84
N GLU A 60 -24.17 9.16 -17.12
CA GLU A 60 -25.37 8.56 -17.70
C GLU A 60 -25.00 7.14 -18.11
N ASP A 61 -25.85 6.15 -17.75
CA ASP A 61 -25.66 4.73 -18.09
C ASP A 61 -24.28 4.12 -17.68
N GLY A 62 -23.63 4.72 -16.69
CA GLY A 62 -22.33 4.26 -16.20
C GLY A 62 -21.12 4.85 -16.91
N GLU A 63 -21.32 5.77 -17.85
CA GLU A 63 -20.27 6.51 -18.53
C GLU A 63 -20.14 7.94 -18.01
N LEU A 64 -18.92 8.50 -18.11
CA LEU A 64 -18.62 9.87 -17.72
C LEU A 64 -19.27 10.84 -18.72
N ASN A 65 -20.20 11.67 -18.26
CA ASN A 65 -20.84 12.64 -19.10
C ASN A 65 -20.01 13.93 -19.19
N LEU A 66 -19.01 13.92 -20.08
CA LEU A 66 -18.09 15.02 -20.27
C LEU A 66 -18.82 16.26 -20.83
N GLU A 67 -19.64 16.07 -21.86
CA GLU A 67 -20.23 17.18 -22.61
C GLU A 67 -21.34 17.89 -21.85
N LYS A 68 -22.21 17.13 -21.20
CA LYS A 68 -23.38 17.71 -20.52
C LYS A 68 -23.12 18.23 -19.13
N LYS A 69 -22.09 17.73 -18.45
CA LYS A 69 -21.88 18.02 -17.01
C LYS A 69 -20.50 18.56 -16.67
N ILE A 70 -19.41 17.94 -17.15
CA ILE A 70 -18.06 18.34 -16.78
C ILE A 70 -17.63 19.61 -17.51
N ILE A 71 -17.77 19.64 -18.83
CA ILE A 71 -17.36 20.80 -19.61
C ILE A 71 -18.15 22.07 -19.26
N PRO A 72 -19.50 22.04 -19.08
CA PRO A 72 -20.22 23.20 -18.59
C PRO A 72 -19.83 23.66 -17.20
N ALA A 73 -19.42 22.74 -16.31
CA ALA A 73 -18.96 23.09 -14.98
C ALA A 73 -17.59 23.77 -15.01
N LEU A 74 -16.67 23.29 -15.84
CA LEU A 74 -15.37 23.91 -16.05
C LEU A 74 -15.48 25.27 -16.72
N ALA A 75 -16.32 25.38 -17.77
CA ALA A 75 -16.52 26.64 -18.52
C ALA A 75 -17.17 27.76 -17.71
N LYS A 76 -17.84 27.44 -16.61
CA LYS A 76 -18.42 28.43 -15.67
C LYS A 76 -17.42 28.95 -14.65
N ASN A 77 -16.23 28.39 -14.58
CA ASN A 77 -15.23 28.80 -13.61
C ASN A 77 -14.59 30.10 -14.05
N GLU A 78 -14.66 31.14 -13.22
CA GLU A 78 -14.16 32.48 -13.52
C GLU A 78 -12.64 32.55 -13.76
N ASN A 79 -11.92 31.54 -13.29
CA ASN A 79 -10.47 31.42 -13.45
C ASN A 79 -10.05 30.65 -14.73
N LEU A 80 -11.00 30.13 -15.50
CA LEU A 80 -10.76 29.48 -16.80
C LEU A 80 -11.32 30.37 -17.93
N VAL A 81 -10.59 31.44 -18.20
CA VAL A 81 -11.00 32.44 -19.23
C VAL A 81 -10.80 31.86 -20.63
N GLY A 82 -11.75 32.15 -21.54
CA GLY A 82 -11.66 31.78 -22.96
C GLY A 82 -12.32 30.46 -23.33
N PHE A 83 -12.92 29.72 -22.38
CA PHE A 83 -13.61 28.45 -22.64
C PHE A 83 -15.14 28.53 -22.64
N ASP A 84 -15.71 29.72 -22.62
CA ASP A 84 -17.13 29.99 -22.63
C ASP A 84 -17.72 30.01 -24.05
N SER A 85 -16.89 30.25 -25.08
CA SER A 85 -17.25 30.15 -26.49
C SER A 85 -17.47 28.69 -26.94
N GLU A 86 -18.09 28.47 -28.08
CA GLU A 86 -18.32 27.14 -28.66
C GLU A 86 -16.98 26.45 -28.96
N ASP A 87 -16.06 27.14 -29.64
CA ASP A 87 -14.72 26.65 -29.97
C ASP A 87 -13.89 26.37 -28.67
N GLY A 88 -13.98 27.27 -27.70
CA GLY A 88 -13.31 27.08 -26.40
C GLY A 88 -13.79 25.84 -25.65
N ARG A 89 -15.10 25.57 -25.68
CA ARG A 89 -15.67 24.34 -25.08
C ARG A 89 -15.24 23.10 -25.83
N GLU A 90 -15.11 23.14 -27.15
CA GLU A 90 -14.60 22.01 -27.94
C GLU A 90 -13.14 21.73 -27.62
N ILE A 91 -12.30 22.74 -27.50
CA ILE A 91 -10.90 22.61 -27.07
C ILE A 91 -10.82 21.99 -25.68
N LEU A 92 -11.61 22.49 -24.74
CA LEU A 92 -11.65 21.98 -23.37
C LEU A 92 -12.13 20.52 -23.33
N LEU A 93 -13.16 20.17 -24.13
CA LEU A 93 -13.68 18.82 -24.26
C LEU A 93 -12.61 17.87 -24.78
N ASN A 94 -11.89 18.26 -25.84
CA ASN A 94 -10.84 17.44 -26.44
C ASN A 94 -9.68 17.26 -25.45
N TRP A 95 -9.33 18.27 -24.68
CA TRP A 95 -8.31 18.19 -23.65
C TRP A 95 -8.70 17.22 -22.54
N VAL A 96 -9.93 17.37 -22.00
CA VAL A 96 -10.43 16.47 -20.95
C VAL A 96 -10.55 15.04 -21.48
N LYS A 97 -11.00 14.84 -22.71
CA LYS A 97 -11.04 13.52 -23.36
C LYS A 97 -9.64 12.91 -23.45
N THR A 98 -8.64 13.67 -23.87
CA THR A 98 -7.25 13.22 -23.95
C THR A 98 -6.69 12.84 -22.60
N SER A 99 -6.99 13.62 -21.56
CA SER A 99 -6.55 13.37 -20.18
C SER A 99 -7.27 12.19 -19.51
N THR A 100 -8.39 11.72 -20.06
CA THR A 100 -9.19 10.62 -19.52
C THR A 100 -9.27 9.42 -20.45
N LEU A 101 -8.41 9.35 -21.48
CA LEU A 101 -8.40 8.26 -22.47
C LEU A 101 -8.19 6.90 -21.80
N GLU A 102 -9.02 5.95 -22.24
CA GLU A 102 -8.87 4.54 -21.93
C GLU A 102 -8.45 3.80 -23.20
N PHE A 103 -7.44 2.94 -23.09
CA PHE A 103 -7.07 2.04 -24.20
C PHE A 103 -7.77 0.69 -24.06
N THR A 104 -8.40 0.26 -25.14
CA THR A 104 -8.88 -1.11 -25.28
C THR A 104 -7.79 -1.96 -25.93
N THR A 105 -7.29 -2.96 -25.25
CA THR A 105 -6.46 -3.99 -25.86
C THR A 105 -7.34 -5.10 -26.38
N GLU A 106 -7.32 -5.28 -27.71
CA GLU A 106 -7.84 -6.44 -28.47
C GLU A 106 -9.10 -7.11 -27.90
N GLY A 107 -10.27 -6.57 -28.22
CA GLY A 107 -11.55 -7.26 -28.11
C GLY A 107 -12.04 -7.61 -26.70
N LYS A 108 -11.28 -7.29 -25.68
CA LYS A 108 -11.70 -7.32 -24.28
C LYS A 108 -11.61 -5.91 -23.75
N THR A 109 -12.73 -5.38 -23.32
CA THR A 109 -12.88 -4.10 -22.63
C THR A 109 -12.10 -4.07 -21.30
N ARG A 110 -10.80 -4.28 -21.32
CA ARG A 110 -9.91 -3.82 -20.30
C ARG A 110 -9.56 -2.38 -20.66
N ARG A 111 -10.27 -1.49 -20.05
CA ARG A 111 -9.98 -0.08 -20.07
C ARG A 111 -8.63 0.09 -19.40
N GLY A 112 -7.57 0.20 -20.19
CA GLY A 112 -6.24 0.55 -19.76
C GLY A 112 -6.22 2.06 -19.61
N GLU A 113 -5.94 2.55 -18.42
CA GLU A 113 -5.80 3.96 -18.20
C GLU A 113 -4.35 4.36 -18.36
N GLN A 114 -4.18 5.54 -18.92
CA GLN A 114 -2.93 5.98 -19.42
C GLN A 114 -2.32 7.07 -18.59
N ILE A 115 -1.13 7.41 -18.99
CA ILE A 115 -0.29 8.60 -18.73
C ILE A 115 -0.75 9.54 -17.58
N ASP A 116 -2.06 9.79 -17.43
CA ASP A 116 -2.63 10.66 -16.40
C ASP A 116 -2.45 10.13 -14.98
N TYR A 117 -2.35 8.82 -14.79
CA TYR A 117 -2.03 8.27 -13.47
C TYR A 117 -0.58 8.48 -13.06
N MET A 118 0.28 8.85 -13.98
CA MET A 118 1.66 9.24 -13.70
C MET A 118 1.77 10.67 -13.15
N LYS A 119 0.65 11.31 -12.80
CA LYS A 119 0.57 12.66 -12.27
C LYS A 119 0.06 12.65 -10.84
N PHE A 120 0.42 13.67 -10.08
CA PHE A 120 -0.06 13.85 -8.71
C PHE A 120 -1.57 14.04 -8.64
N LEU A 121 -2.13 14.81 -9.56
CA LEU A 121 -3.56 14.98 -9.72
C LEU A 121 -3.95 14.66 -11.17
N SER A 122 -4.97 13.85 -11.36
CA SER A 122 -5.38 13.39 -12.68
C SER A 122 -6.89 13.47 -12.86
N LEU A 123 -7.31 13.93 -14.03
CA LEU A 123 -8.72 13.94 -14.42
C LEU A 123 -9.31 12.53 -14.54
N ALA A 124 -8.47 11.52 -14.76
CA ALA A 124 -8.90 10.12 -14.81
C ALA A 124 -9.57 9.64 -13.50
N MET A 125 -9.30 10.31 -12.39
CA MET A 125 -9.95 10.04 -11.11
C MET A 125 -11.46 10.20 -11.13
N TYR A 126 -11.97 11.09 -11.98
CA TYR A 126 -13.42 11.27 -12.14
C TYR A 126 -14.12 10.01 -12.65
N ARG A 127 -13.37 9.15 -13.32
CA ARG A 127 -13.85 7.83 -13.74
C ARG A 127 -13.83 6.80 -12.62
N SER A 128 -12.95 6.93 -11.65
CA SER A 128 -12.80 5.97 -10.56
C SER A 128 -14.04 5.86 -9.67
N GLY A 129 -14.88 6.87 -9.64
CA GLY A 129 -16.15 6.92 -8.92
C GLY A 129 -17.32 6.24 -9.62
N LEU A 130 -17.19 5.87 -10.90
CA LEU A 130 -18.30 5.34 -11.70
C LEU A 130 -18.63 3.88 -11.33
N PRO A 131 -19.95 3.50 -11.44
CA PRO A 131 -20.35 2.09 -11.33
C PRO A 131 -19.65 1.28 -12.41
N LYS A 132 -19.15 0.09 -12.08
CA LYS A 132 -18.40 -0.80 -12.98
C LYS A 132 -17.02 -0.29 -13.42
N SER A 133 -16.54 0.84 -12.91
CA SER A 133 -15.16 1.26 -13.15
C SER A 133 -14.22 0.31 -12.42
N GLU A 134 -13.28 -0.29 -13.12
CA GLU A 134 -12.22 -1.12 -12.54
C GLU A 134 -11.31 -0.31 -11.59
N ASN A 135 -11.26 1.00 -11.77
CA ASN A 135 -10.45 1.92 -11.00
C ASN A 135 -10.83 2.01 -9.52
N ARG A 136 -12.12 1.87 -9.21
CA ARG A 136 -12.62 1.95 -7.85
C ARG A 136 -12.06 0.87 -6.93
N SER A 137 -11.69 -0.28 -7.47
CA SER A 137 -11.16 -1.42 -6.71
C SER A 137 -9.63 -1.46 -6.70
N SER A 138 -8.95 -0.66 -7.52
CA SER A 138 -7.50 -0.74 -7.72
C SER A 138 -6.68 -0.24 -6.53
N THR A 139 -7.23 0.64 -5.70
CA THR A 139 -6.53 1.15 -4.51
C THR A 139 -6.50 0.15 -3.36
N ARG A 140 -7.41 -0.81 -3.32
CA ARG A 140 -7.49 -1.88 -2.30
C ARG A 140 -7.50 -1.40 -0.85
N GLY A 141 -7.79 -0.12 -0.60
CA GLY A 141 -7.74 0.50 0.72
C GLY A 141 -6.36 1.03 1.12
N ILE A 142 -5.36 0.91 0.25
CA ILE A 142 -4.00 1.39 0.50
C ILE A 142 -4.00 2.91 0.68
N ASP A 143 -4.68 3.64 -0.21
CA ASP A 143 -4.77 5.10 -0.19
C ASP A 143 -5.26 5.65 1.15
N SER A 144 -6.35 5.10 1.67
CA SER A 144 -6.91 5.53 2.95
C SER A 144 -6.04 5.13 4.14
N THR A 145 -5.46 3.93 4.11
CA THR A 145 -4.60 3.44 5.19
C THR A 145 -3.28 4.20 5.22
N ALA A 146 -2.65 4.40 4.06
CA ALA A 146 -1.43 5.19 3.95
C ALA A 146 -1.65 6.65 4.40
N TYR A 147 -2.74 7.29 3.96
CA TYR A 147 -3.06 8.65 4.40
C TYR A 147 -3.20 8.74 5.92
N ARG A 148 -3.91 7.81 6.56
CA ARG A 148 -4.04 7.76 8.02
C ARG A 148 -2.69 7.54 8.71
N ALA A 149 -1.84 6.66 8.17
CA ALA A 149 -0.49 6.43 8.69
C ALA A 149 0.35 7.71 8.62
N ILE A 150 0.32 8.41 7.48
CA ILE A 150 1.03 9.67 7.29
C ILE A 150 0.53 10.75 8.26
N LEU A 151 -0.80 10.89 8.43
CA LEU A 151 -1.39 11.81 9.41
C LEU A 151 -0.93 11.49 10.83
N SER A 152 -1.01 10.22 11.21
CA SER A 152 -0.60 9.77 12.55
C SER A 152 0.88 10.02 12.81
N TYR A 153 1.74 9.75 11.83
CA TYR A 153 3.17 10.01 11.92
C TYR A 153 3.46 11.51 12.09
N VAL A 154 2.91 12.35 11.19
CA VAL A 154 3.12 13.81 11.20
C VAL A 154 2.54 14.44 12.47
N GLY A 155 1.41 13.97 12.96
CA GLY A 155 0.80 14.44 14.21
C GLY A 155 1.63 14.16 15.46
N ARG A 156 2.57 13.21 15.40
CA ARG A 156 3.52 12.92 16.49
C ARG A 156 4.81 13.75 16.40
N LEU A 157 5.01 14.47 15.31
CA LEU A 157 6.19 15.32 15.16
C LEU A 157 6.13 16.55 16.08
N PRO A 158 7.26 16.95 16.67
CA PRO A 158 7.31 18.14 17.52
C PRO A 158 6.82 19.40 16.81
N GLY A 159 5.89 20.11 17.43
CA GLY A 159 5.38 21.40 16.92
C GLY A 159 4.32 21.27 15.82
N CYS A 160 3.91 20.06 15.43
CA CYS A 160 2.84 19.88 14.46
C CYS A 160 1.47 19.82 15.14
N GLU A 161 0.74 20.95 15.13
CA GLU A 161 -0.62 21.03 15.68
C GLU A 161 -1.71 20.57 14.70
N LYS A 162 -1.43 20.67 13.39
CA LYS A 162 -2.42 20.43 12.32
C LYS A 162 -1.83 19.55 11.21
N PRO A 163 -1.68 18.23 11.44
CA PRO A 163 -1.02 17.34 10.50
C PRO A 163 -1.65 17.33 9.11
N GLY A 164 -2.96 17.43 9.00
CA GLY A 164 -3.66 17.49 7.72
C GLY A 164 -3.27 18.73 6.89
N ARG A 165 -3.06 19.88 7.52
CA ARG A 165 -2.58 21.10 6.84
C ARG A 165 -1.12 20.98 6.43
N GLU A 166 -0.28 20.39 7.28
CA GLU A 166 1.14 20.18 6.98
C GLU A 166 1.32 19.27 5.76
N ILE A 167 0.57 18.17 5.70
CA ILE A 167 0.59 17.24 4.56
C ILE A 167 0.03 17.91 3.32
N HIS A 168 -1.10 18.62 3.44
CA HIS A 168 -1.70 19.38 2.35
C HIS A 168 -0.69 20.36 1.74
N ALA A 169 -0.07 21.21 2.54
CA ALA A 169 0.91 22.18 2.06
C ALA A 169 2.11 21.52 1.37
N SER A 170 2.64 20.45 1.97
CA SER A 170 3.80 19.74 1.45
C SER A 170 3.50 19.04 0.11
N VAL A 171 2.38 18.36 -0.01
CA VAL A 171 2.00 17.64 -1.24
C VAL A 171 1.56 18.61 -2.33
N THR A 172 0.84 19.66 -1.98
CA THR A 172 0.37 20.67 -2.94
C THR A 172 1.55 21.40 -3.57
N ALA A 173 2.50 21.87 -2.78
CA ALA A 173 3.70 22.51 -3.29
C ALA A 173 4.50 21.59 -4.24
N THR A 174 4.55 20.31 -3.92
CA THR A 174 5.25 19.31 -4.74
C THR A 174 4.51 18.98 -6.04
N SER A 175 3.18 18.83 -5.98
CA SER A 175 2.38 18.31 -7.09
C SER A 175 2.07 19.35 -8.16
N LEU A 176 2.04 20.63 -7.80
CA LEU A 176 1.57 21.70 -8.67
C LEU A 176 2.67 22.69 -9.10
N GLY A 177 3.88 22.48 -8.63
CA GLY A 177 5.01 23.38 -8.87
C GLY A 177 5.19 24.44 -7.78
N THR A 178 6.29 25.17 -7.86
CA THR A 178 6.62 26.25 -6.93
C THR A 178 5.75 27.46 -7.19
N GLY A 179 5.31 28.13 -6.14
CA GLY A 179 4.56 29.41 -6.23
C GLY A 179 3.05 29.25 -6.12
N ILE A 180 2.52 28.04 -6.13
CA ILE A 180 1.08 27.81 -5.95
C ILE A 180 0.79 27.62 -4.47
N ASN A 181 -0.01 28.52 -3.92
CA ASN A 181 -0.55 28.40 -2.57
C ASN A 181 -2.01 27.97 -2.66
N PHE A 182 -2.37 26.98 -1.85
CA PHE A 182 -3.76 26.59 -1.66
C PHE A 182 -4.22 27.08 -0.30
N GLU A 183 -5.16 28.01 -0.31
CA GLU A 183 -5.87 28.39 0.89
C GLU A 183 -7.20 27.65 0.94
N PRO A 184 -7.53 26.97 2.05
CA PRO A 184 -8.85 26.37 2.20
C PRO A 184 -9.89 27.48 2.22
N ILE A 185 -10.70 27.62 1.18
CA ILE A 185 -11.82 28.59 1.14
C ILE A 185 -12.97 28.02 1.95
N HIS A 186 -13.29 26.79 1.67
CA HIS A 186 -14.29 26.02 2.41
C HIS A 186 -13.71 24.64 2.66
N TYR A 187 -13.91 24.15 3.85
CA TYR A 187 -13.51 22.81 4.18
C TYR A 187 -14.37 21.81 3.38
N PRO A 188 -13.80 20.78 2.73
CA PRO A 188 -12.40 20.33 2.74
C PRO A 188 -11.56 20.81 1.55
N TRP A 189 -11.97 21.80 0.83
CA TRP A 189 -11.39 22.23 -0.43
C TRP A 189 -10.43 23.41 -0.26
N ALA A 190 -9.47 23.48 -1.17
CA ALA A 190 -8.58 24.61 -1.29
C ALA A 190 -8.76 25.29 -2.64
N SER A 191 -8.75 26.61 -2.68
CA SER A 191 -8.62 27.36 -3.92
C SER A 191 -7.16 27.61 -4.23
N PRO A 192 -6.73 27.37 -5.48
CA PRO A 192 -5.39 27.71 -5.88
C PRO A 192 -5.22 29.24 -6.00
N VAL A 193 -4.15 29.75 -5.40
CA VAL A 193 -3.66 31.10 -5.62
C VAL A 193 -2.33 31.00 -6.34
N TYR A 194 -2.22 31.53 -7.54
CA TYR A 194 -1.00 31.46 -8.36
C TYR A 194 -0.75 32.78 -9.07
N ASN A 195 0.51 33.02 -9.39
CA ASN A 195 0.93 34.16 -10.19
C ASN A 195 1.04 33.75 -11.67
N GLU A 196 0.99 34.69 -12.58
CA GLU A 196 1.10 34.45 -14.03
C GLU A 196 2.42 33.79 -14.45
N THR A 197 3.45 33.88 -13.61
CA THR A 197 4.78 33.31 -13.85
C THR A 197 4.94 31.87 -13.34
N ASP A 198 3.94 31.35 -12.65
CA ASP A 198 4.04 30.01 -12.04
C ASP A 198 3.90 28.91 -13.08
N ALA A 199 4.78 27.92 -13.02
CA ALA A 199 4.67 26.73 -13.85
C ALA A 199 3.64 25.76 -13.25
N ILE A 200 2.47 25.63 -13.93
CA ILE A 200 1.35 24.83 -13.45
C ILE A 200 1.13 23.62 -14.35
N ASP A 201 0.92 22.43 -13.77
CA ASP A 201 0.35 21.30 -14.50
C ASP A 201 -1.13 21.59 -14.82
N ILE A 202 -1.43 21.77 -16.11
CA ILE A 202 -2.76 22.14 -16.57
C ILE A 202 -3.82 21.09 -16.23
N ASN A 203 -3.49 19.80 -16.21
CA ASN A 203 -4.45 18.77 -15.84
C ASN A 203 -4.78 18.84 -14.34
N ALA A 204 -3.77 19.08 -13.50
CA ALA A 204 -3.97 19.30 -12.06
C ALA A 204 -4.83 20.54 -11.81
N LEU A 205 -4.57 21.64 -12.54
CA LEU A 205 -5.37 22.86 -12.47
C LEU A 205 -6.82 22.61 -12.86
N LEU A 206 -7.06 21.95 -14.00
CA LEU A 206 -8.42 21.62 -14.46
C LEU A 206 -9.15 20.73 -13.44
N GLN A 207 -8.47 19.77 -12.85
CA GLN A 207 -9.05 18.92 -11.82
C GLN A 207 -9.45 19.72 -10.58
N LEU A 208 -8.60 20.60 -10.11
CA LEU A 208 -8.89 21.45 -8.96
C LEU A 208 -10.07 22.38 -9.21
N ARG A 209 -10.10 23.03 -10.40
CA ARG A 209 -11.22 23.89 -10.79
C ARG A 209 -12.53 23.14 -10.94
N LEU A 210 -12.47 21.91 -11.42
CA LEU A 210 -13.64 21.04 -11.49
C LEU A 210 -14.16 20.71 -10.10
N LEU A 211 -13.25 20.43 -9.15
CA LEU A 211 -13.59 20.12 -7.76
C LEU A 211 -14.29 21.28 -7.05
N GLU A 212 -13.85 22.52 -7.28
CA GLU A 212 -14.47 23.72 -6.71
C GLU A 212 -15.97 23.83 -7.08
N ASN A 213 -16.31 23.50 -8.31
CA ASN A 213 -17.69 23.58 -8.78
C ASN A 213 -18.63 22.50 -8.18
N PHE A 214 -18.09 21.50 -7.52
CA PHE A 214 -18.85 20.38 -6.96
C PHE A 214 -18.89 20.34 -5.44
N GLU A 215 -18.30 21.30 -4.78
CA GLU A 215 -18.20 21.38 -3.32
C GLU A 215 -19.57 21.35 -2.62
N ALA A 216 -20.54 22.07 -3.15
CA ALA A 216 -21.88 22.21 -2.55
C ALA A 216 -22.69 20.91 -2.45
N LYS A 217 -22.27 19.83 -3.13
CA LYS A 217 -23.01 18.56 -3.19
C LYS A 217 -22.41 17.46 -2.35
N VAL A 218 -21.29 17.69 -1.69
CA VAL A 218 -20.67 16.72 -0.78
C VAL A 218 -21.41 16.75 0.56
N SER A 219 -22.35 15.84 0.74
CA SER A 219 -23.22 15.79 1.92
C SER A 219 -22.57 15.09 3.14
N ARG A 220 -21.31 15.26 3.40
CA ARG A 220 -20.74 14.92 4.71
C ARG A 220 -20.98 16.10 5.64
N THR A 221 -21.58 15.81 6.79
CA THR A 221 -21.75 16.82 7.82
C THR A 221 -20.37 17.36 8.21
N LYS A 222 -20.20 18.68 8.21
CA LYS A 222 -18.97 19.39 8.62
C LYS A 222 -18.34 18.80 9.90
N LYS A 223 -19.16 18.24 10.80
CA LYS A 223 -18.72 17.59 12.04
C LYS A 223 -17.89 16.33 11.85
N THR A 224 -18.18 15.48 10.84
CA THR A 224 -17.47 14.21 10.66
C THR A 224 -16.06 14.44 10.11
N VAL A 225 -15.90 15.40 9.23
CA VAL A 225 -14.61 15.70 8.60
C VAL A 225 -13.71 16.49 9.55
N GLN A 226 -14.28 17.37 10.36
CA GLN A 226 -13.52 18.11 11.37
C GLN A 226 -13.06 17.19 12.51
N ALA A 227 -13.91 16.22 12.91
CA ALA A 227 -13.52 15.19 13.86
C ALA A 227 -12.38 14.30 13.33
N ASP A 228 -12.38 13.96 12.03
CA ASP A 228 -11.32 13.19 11.41
C ASP A 228 -9.98 13.95 11.38
N LEU A 229 -9.99 15.29 11.34
CA LEU A 229 -8.79 16.13 11.38
C LEU A 229 -8.30 16.41 12.80
N GLU A 230 -9.23 16.65 13.72
CA GLU A 230 -8.92 16.90 15.14
C GLU A 230 -8.40 15.65 15.84
N ASN A 231 -8.84 14.46 15.39
CA ASN A 231 -8.41 13.15 15.88
C ASN A 231 -7.32 12.51 15.01
N ALA A 232 -6.54 13.29 14.27
CA ALA A 232 -5.54 12.77 13.32
C ALA A 232 -4.55 11.80 13.97
N VAL A 233 -4.19 11.99 15.23
CA VAL A 233 -3.33 11.08 16.00
C VAL A 233 -4.01 9.75 16.31
N GLN A 234 -5.35 9.73 16.39
CA GLN A 234 -6.16 8.53 16.66
C GLN A 234 -6.58 7.79 15.38
N LEU A 235 -6.26 8.33 14.20
CA LEU A 235 -6.73 7.80 12.92
C LEU A 235 -6.08 6.46 12.51
N LEU A 236 -4.92 6.14 13.07
CA LEU A 236 -4.29 4.84 12.86
C LEU A 236 -4.48 3.96 14.11
N ASP A 237 -5.71 3.57 14.37
CA ASP A 237 -6.08 2.63 15.44
C ASP A 237 -5.99 1.19 14.91
N LEU A 238 -4.79 0.79 14.46
CA LEU A 238 -4.52 -0.54 13.92
C LEU A 238 -3.45 -1.27 14.75
N PRO A 239 -3.63 -2.56 14.99
CA PRO A 239 -2.59 -3.36 15.64
C PRO A 239 -1.38 -3.51 14.71
N PHE A 240 -0.19 -3.64 15.30
CA PHE A 240 1.06 -3.91 14.59
C PHE A 240 1.37 -2.92 13.47
N SER A 241 1.15 -1.63 13.73
CA SER A 241 1.25 -0.56 12.73
C SER A 241 2.68 -0.12 12.39
N SER A 242 3.72 -0.68 13.01
CA SER A 242 5.13 -0.27 12.82
C SER A 242 5.58 -0.22 11.35
N ALA A 243 5.17 -1.20 10.53
CA ALA A 243 5.48 -1.22 9.10
C ALA A 243 4.81 -0.06 8.33
N LEU A 244 3.65 0.40 8.77
CA LEU A 244 2.95 1.57 8.21
C LEU A 244 3.57 2.88 8.71
N ASP A 245 4.07 2.92 9.94
CA ASP A 245 4.82 4.05 10.47
C ASP A 245 6.12 4.26 9.68
N ASP A 246 6.82 3.19 9.33
CA ASP A 246 7.99 3.25 8.45
C ASP A 246 7.67 3.80 7.06
N LEU A 247 6.55 3.37 6.47
CA LEU A 247 6.09 3.88 5.19
C LEU A 247 5.78 5.38 5.28
N ALA A 248 5.08 5.79 6.33
CA ALA A 248 4.69 7.18 6.56
C ALA A 248 5.91 8.08 6.77
N ARG A 249 6.88 7.63 7.57
CA ARG A 249 8.15 8.33 7.80
C ARG A 249 8.93 8.52 6.51
N ASP A 250 9.09 7.46 5.72
CA ASP A 250 9.85 7.53 4.48
C ASP A 250 9.16 8.43 3.44
N PHE A 251 7.82 8.40 3.36
CA PHE A 251 7.04 9.30 2.52
C PHE A 251 7.24 10.76 2.93
N TYR A 252 7.09 11.07 4.21
CA TYR A 252 7.24 12.43 4.74
C TYR A 252 8.65 12.97 4.52
N ASN A 253 9.67 12.17 4.85
CA ASN A 253 11.07 12.54 4.68
C ASN A 253 11.42 12.79 3.22
N MET A 254 10.91 11.95 2.31
CA MET A 254 11.09 12.15 0.87
C MET A 254 10.44 13.45 0.42
N THR A 255 9.22 13.73 0.85
CA THR A 255 8.50 14.97 0.52
C THR A 255 9.25 16.21 1.01
N LYS A 256 9.75 16.19 2.24
CA LYS A 256 10.46 17.33 2.83
C LYS A 256 11.86 17.53 2.26
N ALA A 257 12.59 16.44 2.01
CA ALA A 257 13.96 16.53 1.53
C ALA A 257 14.07 16.79 0.02
N PHE A 258 13.13 16.29 -0.78
CA PHE A 258 13.22 16.26 -2.24
C PHE A 258 12.01 16.87 -2.95
N GLY A 259 11.16 17.61 -2.25
CA GLY A 259 9.94 18.21 -2.80
C GLY A 259 10.18 19.20 -3.96
N SER A 260 11.42 19.67 -4.15
CA SER A 260 11.81 20.52 -5.28
C SER A 260 12.13 19.76 -6.58
N LYS A 261 12.22 18.42 -6.53
CA LYS A 261 12.44 17.60 -7.73
C LYS A 261 11.21 17.60 -8.65
N SER A 262 11.41 17.22 -9.91
CA SER A 262 10.30 17.12 -10.86
C SER A 262 9.23 16.15 -10.36
N GLY A 263 7.96 16.44 -10.65
CA GLY A 263 6.83 15.60 -10.23
C GLY A 263 6.97 14.14 -10.67
N VAL A 264 7.48 13.88 -11.87
CA VAL A 264 7.69 12.53 -12.42
C VAL A 264 8.75 11.77 -11.62
N GLU A 265 9.86 12.43 -11.31
CA GLU A 265 10.95 11.84 -10.53
C GLU A 265 10.49 11.50 -9.11
N LEU A 266 9.85 12.46 -8.46
CA LEU A 266 9.35 12.30 -7.10
C LEU A 266 8.26 11.21 -7.03
N LEU A 267 7.39 11.10 -8.04
CA LEU A 267 6.41 10.02 -8.13
C LEU A 267 7.08 8.65 -8.23
N SER A 268 8.16 8.53 -9.02
CA SER A 268 8.96 7.30 -9.09
C SER A 268 9.60 6.95 -7.74
N MET A 269 10.08 7.95 -6.99
CA MET A 269 10.61 7.76 -5.64
C MET A 269 9.54 7.27 -4.66
N TYR A 270 8.35 7.86 -4.67
CA TYR A 270 7.22 7.40 -3.84
C TYR A 270 6.80 5.97 -4.19
N LYS A 271 6.72 5.64 -5.48
CA LYS A 271 6.41 4.27 -5.93
C LYS A 271 7.45 3.28 -5.39
N SER A 272 8.74 3.65 -5.39
CA SER A 272 9.83 2.82 -4.87
C SER A 272 9.68 2.53 -3.37
N ILE A 273 9.35 3.55 -2.57
CA ILE A 273 9.10 3.42 -1.13
C ILE A 273 7.90 2.51 -0.89
N PHE A 274 6.79 2.78 -1.56
CA PHE A 274 5.56 2.03 -1.38
C PHE A 274 5.71 0.57 -1.85
N SER A 275 6.39 0.34 -2.97
CA SER A 275 6.70 -1.01 -3.44
C SER A 275 7.42 -1.82 -2.35
N LEU A 276 8.49 -1.30 -1.78
CA LEU A 276 9.25 -1.97 -0.73
C LEU A 276 8.42 -2.18 0.55
N ARG A 277 7.79 -1.12 1.05
CA ARG A 277 7.07 -1.15 2.34
C ARG A 277 5.81 -2.00 2.28
N LEU A 278 5.02 -1.86 1.23
CA LEU A 278 3.80 -2.65 1.04
C LEU A 278 4.09 -4.12 0.73
N TYR A 279 5.19 -4.41 0.05
CA TYR A 279 5.61 -5.79 -0.19
C TYR A 279 5.87 -6.54 1.12
N ARG A 280 6.55 -5.89 2.06
CA ARG A 280 6.90 -6.44 3.38
C ARG A 280 5.70 -6.56 4.33
N LEU A 281 4.69 -5.72 4.15
CA LEU A 281 3.57 -5.60 5.08
C LEU A 281 2.85 -6.94 5.38
N PRO A 282 2.40 -7.75 4.39
CA PRO A 282 1.73 -9.02 4.68
C PRO A 282 2.66 -10.05 5.33
N ILE A 283 3.97 -9.99 5.09
CA ILE A 283 4.95 -10.91 5.67
C ILE A 283 5.14 -10.61 7.15
N ILE A 284 5.36 -9.35 7.50
CA ILE A 284 5.54 -8.89 8.88
C ILE A 284 4.25 -9.12 9.68
N LEU A 285 3.11 -8.70 9.14
CA LEU A 285 1.81 -8.87 9.78
C LEU A 285 1.48 -10.35 10.04
N SER A 286 1.78 -11.23 9.08
CA SER A 286 1.57 -12.67 9.24
C SER A 286 2.34 -13.23 10.45
N GLN A 287 3.61 -12.84 10.59
CA GLN A 287 4.46 -13.33 11.67
C GLN A 287 4.03 -12.75 13.03
N GLN A 288 3.67 -11.47 13.08
CA GLN A 288 3.17 -10.83 14.30
C GLN A 288 1.86 -11.45 14.77
N LEU A 289 0.91 -11.68 13.87
CA LEU A 289 -0.37 -12.32 14.19
C LEU A 289 -0.16 -13.79 14.61
N LYS A 290 0.72 -14.52 13.93
CA LYS A 290 1.07 -15.90 14.33
C LYS A 290 1.63 -15.93 15.75
N TYR A 291 2.60 -15.09 16.04
CA TYR A 291 3.20 -15.02 17.37
C TYR A 291 2.18 -14.63 18.45
N ALA A 292 1.33 -13.65 18.16
CA ALA A 292 0.24 -13.26 19.07
C ALA A 292 -0.75 -14.40 19.31
N LYS A 293 -1.10 -15.19 18.27
CA LYS A 293 -1.93 -16.38 18.38
C LYS A 293 -1.32 -17.42 19.31
N GLU A 294 -0.05 -17.75 19.11
CA GLU A 294 0.66 -18.81 19.83
C GLU A 294 0.98 -18.42 21.27
N ASN A 295 1.52 -17.22 21.47
CA ASN A 295 2.11 -16.79 22.73
C ASN A 295 1.24 -15.81 23.54
N SER A 296 0.15 -15.27 22.96
CA SER A 296 -0.66 -14.18 23.54
C SER A 296 0.18 -12.97 23.97
N ALA A 297 1.21 -12.66 23.18
CA ALA A 297 2.20 -11.61 23.40
C ALA A 297 2.54 -10.90 22.09
N GLU A 298 3.15 -9.73 22.19
CA GLU A 298 3.65 -8.96 21.05
C GLU A 298 5.08 -9.33 20.70
N ILE A 299 5.45 -9.16 19.44
CA ILE A 299 6.83 -9.29 18.97
C ILE A 299 7.12 -8.23 17.92
N ASP A 300 8.31 -7.66 17.95
CA ASP A 300 8.84 -6.85 16.86
C ASP A 300 9.56 -7.74 15.85
N ILE A 301 9.11 -7.71 14.60
CA ILE A 301 9.63 -8.56 13.53
C ILE A 301 10.65 -7.81 12.70
N GLN A 302 11.90 -8.20 12.83
CA GLN A 302 12.97 -7.78 11.94
C GLN A 302 12.96 -8.65 10.67
N HIS A 303 12.22 -8.18 9.66
CA HIS A 303 12.11 -8.89 8.39
C HIS A 303 13.27 -8.52 7.46
N GLU A 304 14.04 -9.51 7.03
CA GLU A 304 15.24 -9.37 6.21
C GLU A 304 15.07 -10.09 4.86
N MET A 305 15.46 -9.44 3.77
CA MET A 305 15.39 -9.91 2.39
C MET A 305 16.76 -9.84 1.75
N PHE A 306 17.27 -10.94 1.22
CA PHE A 306 18.54 -10.94 0.49
C PHE A 306 18.34 -10.54 -0.98
N PHE A 307 18.97 -9.46 -1.41
CA PHE A 307 18.86 -8.94 -2.77
C PHE A 307 20.07 -9.32 -3.61
N ASP A 308 19.84 -9.85 -4.81
CA ASP A 308 20.89 -10.14 -5.79
C ASP A 308 21.22 -8.92 -6.64
N PHE A 309 22.46 -8.45 -6.55
CA PHE A 309 23.03 -7.38 -7.37
C PHE A 309 23.90 -7.89 -8.52
N THR A 310 24.23 -9.18 -8.56
CA THR A 310 25.08 -9.77 -9.61
C THR A 310 24.37 -9.85 -10.96
N ARG A 311 23.03 -9.88 -10.96
CA ARG A 311 22.19 -10.04 -12.16
C ARG A 311 22.50 -11.32 -12.95
N SER A 312 23.16 -12.29 -12.35
CA SER A 312 23.53 -13.55 -12.95
C SER A 312 22.71 -14.71 -12.39
N ARG A 313 21.89 -15.32 -13.21
CA ARG A 313 21.12 -16.53 -12.79
C ARG A 313 22.02 -17.72 -12.37
N LYS A 314 23.30 -17.68 -12.68
CA LYS A 314 24.26 -18.71 -12.32
C LYS A 314 25.00 -18.41 -11.02
N SER A 315 24.83 -17.22 -10.44
CA SER A 315 25.48 -16.85 -9.19
C SER A 315 24.82 -17.53 -7.98
N ALA A 316 25.59 -17.78 -6.96
CA ALA A 316 25.04 -18.24 -5.66
C ALA A 316 24.17 -17.15 -5.00
N SER A 317 24.44 -15.86 -5.26
CA SER A 317 23.58 -14.74 -4.83
C SER A 317 22.18 -14.84 -5.39
N TYR A 318 22.02 -15.23 -6.67
CA TYR A 318 20.69 -15.45 -7.24
C TYR A 318 19.94 -16.55 -6.49
N ARG A 319 20.62 -17.66 -6.13
CA ARG A 319 20.01 -18.75 -5.37
C ARG A 319 19.53 -18.25 -4.00
N LEU A 320 20.35 -17.53 -3.26
CA LEU A 320 20.00 -16.96 -1.96
C LEU A 320 18.80 -16.00 -2.06
N ALA A 321 18.79 -15.13 -3.08
CA ALA A 321 17.68 -14.21 -3.30
C ALA A 321 16.36 -14.93 -3.68
N ASN A 322 16.44 -16.03 -4.42
CA ASN A 322 15.30 -16.87 -4.76
C ASN A 322 14.75 -17.59 -3.52
N GLU A 323 15.63 -18.21 -2.73
CA GLU A 323 15.25 -18.89 -1.48
C GLU A 323 14.61 -17.91 -0.49
N SER A 324 15.14 -16.68 -0.39
CA SER A 324 14.58 -15.61 0.45
C SER A 324 13.15 -15.26 0.04
N VAL A 325 12.87 -15.07 -1.26
CA VAL A 325 11.50 -14.82 -1.76
C VAL A 325 10.56 -15.96 -1.46
N LEU A 326 10.99 -17.20 -1.69
CA LEU A 326 10.12 -18.37 -1.46
C LEU A 326 9.80 -18.54 0.02
N ALA A 327 10.77 -18.30 0.90
CA ALA A 327 10.56 -18.32 2.34
C ALA A 327 9.54 -17.24 2.77
N ASP A 328 9.65 -16.04 2.21
CA ASP A 328 8.74 -14.93 2.53
C ASP A 328 7.31 -15.16 2.03
N ILE A 329 7.15 -15.73 0.83
CA ILE A 329 5.83 -16.10 0.33
C ILE A 329 5.18 -17.16 1.23
N ASN A 330 5.96 -18.13 1.70
CA ASN A 330 5.48 -19.16 2.62
C ASN A 330 5.07 -18.54 3.97
N ARG A 331 5.86 -17.63 4.54
CA ARG A 331 5.51 -16.90 5.77
C ARG A 331 4.24 -16.08 5.60
N ALA A 332 4.10 -15.39 4.47
CA ALA A 332 2.92 -14.57 4.18
C ALA A 332 1.66 -15.42 3.92
N SER A 333 1.79 -16.66 3.47
CA SER A 333 0.62 -17.53 3.22
C SER A 333 -0.19 -17.79 4.49
N GLU A 334 0.45 -17.81 5.66
CA GLU A 334 -0.20 -17.97 6.96
C GLU A 334 -1.07 -16.76 7.36
N LEU A 335 -0.89 -15.59 6.71
CA LEU A 335 -1.71 -14.41 6.96
C LEU A 335 -3.21 -14.68 6.80
N ILE A 336 -3.56 -15.52 5.83
CA ILE A 336 -4.96 -15.82 5.52
C ILE A 336 -5.62 -16.50 6.72
N SER A 337 -4.97 -17.54 7.26
CA SER A 337 -5.49 -18.28 8.41
C SER A 337 -5.53 -17.39 9.66
N ASN A 338 -4.50 -16.56 9.87
CA ASN A 338 -4.44 -15.67 11.02
C ASN A 338 -5.53 -14.58 10.98
N LEU A 339 -5.79 -13.97 9.81
CA LEU A 339 -6.85 -12.98 9.67
C LEU A 339 -8.25 -13.58 9.91
N ILE A 340 -8.47 -14.81 9.45
CA ILE A 340 -9.73 -15.53 9.70
C ILE A 340 -9.85 -15.85 11.19
N TYR A 341 -8.79 -16.37 11.79
CA TYR A 341 -8.75 -16.71 13.22
C TYR A 341 -9.18 -15.53 14.10
N PHE A 342 -8.55 -14.39 13.95
CA PHE A 342 -8.86 -13.22 14.77
C PHE A 342 -10.22 -12.60 14.44
N ARG A 343 -10.69 -12.73 13.22
CA ARG A 343 -12.03 -12.29 12.84
C ARG A 343 -13.11 -13.13 13.52
N GLU A 344 -13.00 -14.46 13.43
CA GLU A 344 -13.97 -15.36 14.06
C GLU A 344 -13.96 -15.20 15.59
N ALA A 345 -12.77 -14.99 16.18
CA ALA A 345 -12.66 -14.67 17.60
C ALA A 345 -13.42 -13.38 17.96
N TYR A 346 -13.25 -12.32 17.16
CA TYR A 346 -13.97 -11.06 17.35
C TYR A 346 -15.48 -11.23 17.16
N ASP A 347 -15.91 -11.97 16.13
CA ASP A 347 -17.33 -12.25 15.89
C ASP A 347 -17.99 -13.03 17.03
N MET A 348 -17.24 -13.85 17.75
CA MET A 348 -17.73 -14.49 18.98
C MET A 348 -17.77 -13.55 20.19
N VAL A 349 -16.76 -12.68 20.35
CA VAL A 349 -16.70 -11.69 21.44
C VAL A 349 -17.85 -10.71 21.33
N LYS A 350 -18.12 -10.16 20.16
CA LYS A 350 -19.16 -9.15 19.94
C LYS A 350 -20.60 -9.64 20.21
N LYS A 351 -20.82 -10.98 20.23
CA LYS A 351 -22.13 -11.55 20.59
C LYS A 351 -22.46 -11.42 22.10
N THR A 352 -21.48 -11.06 22.93
CA THR A 352 -21.64 -10.89 24.38
C THR A 352 -21.34 -9.45 24.76
N LYS A 353 -22.33 -8.69 25.17
CA LYS A 353 -22.22 -7.25 25.43
C LYS A 353 -21.12 -6.91 26.42
N SER A 354 -21.01 -7.59 27.54
CA SER A 354 -19.97 -7.31 28.55
C SER A 354 -18.54 -7.50 28.00
N ARG A 355 -18.34 -8.51 27.17
CA ARG A 355 -17.04 -8.76 26.52
C ARG A 355 -16.72 -7.73 25.43
N LEU A 356 -17.75 -7.31 24.70
CA LEU A 356 -17.59 -6.26 23.69
C LEU A 356 -17.22 -4.92 24.35
N ASP A 357 -17.87 -4.59 25.47
CA ASP A 357 -17.58 -3.37 26.22
C ASP A 357 -16.13 -3.39 26.76
N GLU A 358 -15.67 -4.53 27.32
CA GLU A 358 -14.28 -4.72 27.73
C GLU A 358 -13.30 -4.58 26.56
N TYR A 359 -13.57 -5.28 25.45
CA TYR A 359 -12.76 -5.23 24.24
C TYR A 359 -12.59 -3.81 23.68
N ASN A 360 -13.66 -3.01 23.69
CA ASN A 360 -13.63 -1.66 23.13
C ASN A 360 -12.76 -0.68 23.94
N LEU A 361 -12.46 -0.99 25.19
CA LEU A 361 -11.59 -0.17 26.05
C LEU A 361 -10.09 -0.42 25.82
N LEU A 362 -9.75 -1.49 25.11
CA LEU A 362 -8.36 -1.90 24.90
C LEU A 362 -7.71 -1.13 23.74
N SER A 363 -6.40 -0.96 23.83
CA SER A 363 -5.58 -0.47 22.69
C SER A 363 -5.57 -1.50 21.54
N PRO A 364 -5.21 -1.10 20.32
CA PRO A 364 -5.24 -1.99 19.15
C PRO A 364 -4.47 -3.30 19.34
N ASN A 365 -3.27 -3.24 19.88
CA ASN A 365 -2.47 -4.44 20.14
C ASN A 365 -3.11 -5.31 21.23
N GLU A 366 -3.54 -4.69 22.33
CA GLU A 366 -4.24 -5.40 23.42
C GLU A 366 -5.51 -6.10 22.93
N LYS A 367 -6.23 -5.54 21.97
CA LYS A 367 -7.39 -6.18 21.32
C LYS A 367 -7.01 -7.53 20.69
N ILE A 368 -5.88 -7.59 19.98
CA ILE A 368 -5.40 -8.84 19.38
C ILE A 368 -5.01 -9.86 20.47
N LEU A 369 -4.30 -9.41 21.51
CA LEU A 369 -3.93 -10.28 22.62
C LEU A 369 -5.15 -10.78 23.42
N TYR A 370 -6.16 -9.94 23.58
CA TYR A 370 -7.43 -10.32 24.18
C TYR A 370 -8.11 -11.43 23.38
N LEU A 371 -8.21 -11.26 22.04
CA LEU A 371 -8.80 -12.27 21.17
C LEU A 371 -8.02 -13.58 21.22
N SER A 372 -6.69 -13.55 21.23
CA SER A 372 -5.86 -14.75 21.36
C SER A 372 -6.10 -15.51 22.68
N ARG A 373 -6.25 -14.77 23.79
CA ARG A 373 -6.59 -15.39 25.08
C ARG A 373 -8.02 -15.94 25.11
N TYR A 374 -8.94 -15.20 24.51
CA TYR A 374 -10.34 -15.61 24.44
C TYR A 374 -10.52 -16.94 23.69
N THR A 375 -9.83 -17.15 22.57
CA THR A 375 -9.93 -18.39 21.77
C THR A 375 -9.46 -19.63 22.53
N LYS A 376 -8.63 -19.46 23.55
CA LYS A 376 -8.15 -20.54 24.44
C LYS A 376 -9.08 -20.83 25.61
N SER A 377 -10.22 -20.12 25.72
CA SER A 377 -11.19 -20.29 26.79
C SER A 377 -12.24 -21.35 26.46
N ASP A 378 -12.79 -22.02 27.49
CA ASP A 378 -13.87 -22.99 27.34
C ASP A 378 -15.09 -22.40 26.59
N SER A 379 -15.42 -21.15 26.90
CA SER A 379 -16.53 -20.46 26.24
C SER A 379 -16.34 -20.28 24.73
N ALA A 380 -15.12 -20.14 24.23
CA ALA A 380 -14.85 -20.09 22.81
C ALA A 380 -14.92 -21.49 22.20
N SER A 381 -14.42 -22.49 22.93
CA SER A 381 -14.51 -23.90 22.54
C SER A 381 -15.95 -24.37 22.40
N ASP A 382 -16.80 -24.08 23.39
CA ASP A 382 -18.23 -24.46 23.36
C ASP A 382 -18.98 -23.81 22.20
N LYS A 383 -18.74 -22.50 21.96
CA LYS A 383 -19.34 -21.79 20.83
C LYS A 383 -18.87 -22.33 19.48
N ALA A 384 -17.58 -22.66 19.38
CA ALA A 384 -17.04 -23.29 18.17
C ALA A 384 -17.65 -24.66 17.96
N PHE A 385 -17.79 -25.47 19.01
CA PHE A 385 -18.39 -26.79 18.94
C PHE A 385 -19.84 -26.75 18.44
N THR A 386 -20.68 -25.87 19.02
CA THR A 386 -22.07 -25.70 18.54
C THR A 386 -22.13 -25.37 17.06
N PHE A 387 -21.24 -24.52 16.60
CA PHE A 387 -21.18 -24.14 15.19
C PHE A 387 -20.71 -25.29 14.30
N ILE A 388 -19.77 -26.09 14.78
CA ILE A 388 -19.28 -27.29 14.10
C ILE A 388 -20.42 -28.32 13.94
N GLU A 389 -21.24 -28.56 14.99
CA GLU A 389 -22.39 -29.47 14.92
C GLU A 389 -23.41 -29.02 13.85
N GLU A 390 -23.69 -27.72 13.75
CA GLU A 390 -24.53 -27.18 12.69
C GLU A 390 -23.95 -27.45 11.29
N MET A 391 -22.63 -27.31 11.14
CA MET A 391 -21.92 -27.57 9.90
C MET A 391 -21.86 -29.06 9.57
N GLU A 392 -21.63 -29.93 10.54
CA GLU A 392 -21.66 -31.39 10.35
C GLU A 392 -23.02 -31.86 9.84
N THR A 393 -24.09 -31.35 10.41
CA THR A 393 -25.45 -31.65 9.92
C THR A 393 -25.60 -31.25 8.46
N TYR A 394 -25.16 -30.02 8.11
CA TYR A 394 -25.21 -29.55 6.74
C TYR A 394 -24.41 -30.42 5.77
N PHE A 395 -23.18 -30.83 6.13
CA PHE A 395 -22.35 -31.67 5.24
C PHE A 395 -22.86 -33.11 5.16
N THR A 396 -23.40 -33.63 6.24
CA THR A 396 -24.02 -34.97 6.25
C THR A 396 -25.23 -35.03 5.32
N ASP A 397 -26.03 -33.97 5.29
CA ASP A 397 -27.17 -33.84 4.37
C ASP A 397 -26.75 -33.78 2.88
N LYS A 398 -25.49 -33.49 2.60
CA LYS A 398 -24.91 -33.53 1.25
C LYS A 398 -24.46 -34.92 0.80
N GLY A 399 -24.63 -35.94 1.64
CA GLY A 399 -24.31 -37.34 1.33
C GLY A 399 -22.84 -37.70 1.54
N ALA A 400 -22.43 -38.82 0.92
CA ALA A 400 -21.12 -39.43 1.12
C ALA A 400 -19.93 -38.48 0.87
N GLU A 401 -20.03 -37.60 -0.12
CA GLU A 401 -18.98 -36.61 -0.43
C GLU A 401 -18.81 -35.57 0.69
N GLY A 402 -19.89 -35.17 1.36
CA GLY A 402 -19.86 -34.27 2.49
C GLY A 402 -19.22 -34.91 3.73
N VAL A 403 -19.50 -36.18 3.98
CA VAL A 403 -18.90 -36.97 5.07
C VAL A 403 -17.40 -37.15 4.85
N GLU A 404 -16.98 -37.58 3.64
CA GLU A 404 -15.55 -37.69 3.29
C GLU A 404 -14.78 -36.38 3.51
N PHE A 405 -15.39 -35.27 3.16
CA PHE A 405 -14.81 -33.95 3.39
C PHE A 405 -14.63 -33.63 4.88
N LEU A 406 -15.62 -33.93 5.71
CA LEU A 406 -15.52 -33.76 7.16
C LEU A 406 -14.43 -34.65 7.75
N ASP A 407 -14.30 -35.88 7.30
CA ASP A 407 -13.28 -36.81 7.79
C ASP A 407 -11.87 -36.31 7.45
N ILE A 408 -11.64 -35.81 6.25
CA ILE A 408 -10.37 -35.20 5.84
C ILE A 408 -10.00 -34.02 6.77
N ILE A 409 -10.97 -33.19 7.14
CA ILE A 409 -10.71 -32.07 8.06
C ILE A 409 -10.47 -32.54 9.49
N ARG A 410 -11.19 -33.58 9.96
CA ARG A 410 -11.00 -34.21 11.28
C ARG A 410 -9.63 -34.87 11.44
N GLU A 411 -9.12 -35.47 10.35
CA GLU A 411 -7.78 -36.04 10.33
C GLU A 411 -6.66 -35.00 10.39
N SER A 412 -6.97 -33.71 10.07
CA SER A 412 -6.03 -32.63 10.29
C SER A 412 -5.81 -32.46 11.79
N LYS A 413 -4.52 -32.48 12.24
CA LYS A 413 -4.16 -32.29 13.64
C LYS A 413 -4.57 -30.88 14.08
N VAL A 414 -5.68 -30.78 14.80
CA VAL A 414 -6.19 -29.51 15.37
C VAL A 414 -6.18 -29.62 16.89
N ASP A 415 -5.71 -28.56 17.55
CA ASP A 415 -5.49 -28.54 19.00
C ASP A 415 -6.76 -28.20 19.79
N SER A 416 -7.76 -27.59 19.13
CA SER A 416 -8.99 -27.13 19.76
C SER A 416 -10.18 -27.13 18.79
N ASN A 417 -11.41 -27.09 19.34
CA ASN A 417 -12.63 -26.90 18.54
C ASN A 417 -12.59 -25.59 17.73
N PHE A 418 -11.94 -24.55 18.29
CA PHE A 418 -11.80 -23.29 17.58
C PHE A 418 -10.86 -23.43 16.37
N ASP A 419 -9.74 -24.13 16.49
CA ASP A 419 -8.84 -24.39 15.36
C ASP A 419 -9.50 -25.27 14.29
N TRP A 420 -10.36 -26.21 14.72
CA TRP A 420 -11.13 -27.00 13.77
C TRP A 420 -12.14 -26.15 13.00
N LEU A 421 -12.84 -25.23 13.66
CA LEU A 421 -13.71 -24.26 12.99
C LEU A 421 -12.92 -23.44 11.95
N ILE A 422 -11.73 -22.97 12.30
CA ILE A 422 -10.86 -22.24 11.37
C ILE A 422 -10.44 -23.08 10.19
N ALA A 423 -10.06 -24.35 10.40
CA ALA A 423 -9.71 -25.28 9.32
C ALA A 423 -10.88 -25.49 8.35
N LEU A 424 -12.09 -25.61 8.87
CA LEU A 424 -13.32 -25.74 8.08
C LEU A 424 -13.55 -24.51 7.19
N ILE A 425 -13.39 -23.30 7.75
CA ILE A 425 -13.54 -22.06 6.97
C ILE A 425 -12.46 -21.92 5.92
N LEU A 426 -11.21 -22.27 6.27
CA LEU A 426 -10.07 -22.19 5.36
C LEU A 426 -10.26 -23.06 4.13
N SER A 427 -10.86 -24.22 4.26
CA SER A 427 -11.11 -25.12 3.13
C SER A 427 -11.88 -24.47 1.97
N ASP A 428 -12.73 -23.47 2.25
CA ASP A 428 -13.46 -22.70 1.21
C ASP A 428 -12.67 -21.49 0.66
N VAL A 429 -11.83 -20.85 1.49
CA VAL A 429 -11.28 -19.54 1.14
C VAL A 429 -9.79 -19.51 0.86
N GLU A 430 -9.03 -20.51 1.32
CA GLU A 430 -7.57 -20.48 1.30
C GLU A 430 -6.99 -20.33 -0.12
N GLU A 431 -7.46 -21.10 -1.09
CA GLU A 431 -6.94 -21.03 -2.45
C GLU A 431 -7.18 -19.67 -3.10
N ARG A 432 -8.35 -19.07 -2.85
CA ARG A 432 -8.65 -17.72 -3.35
C ARG A 432 -7.72 -16.70 -2.70
N GLY A 433 -7.49 -16.87 -1.41
CA GLY A 433 -6.59 -16.04 -0.64
C GLY A 433 -5.16 -16.10 -1.13
N LEU A 434 -4.64 -17.30 -1.32
CA LEU A 434 -3.30 -17.51 -1.86
C LEU A 434 -3.15 -16.93 -3.28
N LYS A 435 -4.18 -17.04 -4.12
CA LYS A 435 -4.20 -16.41 -5.44
C LYS A 435 -4.17 -14.89 -5.36
N SER A 436 -4.93 -14.28 -4.44
CA SER A 436 -4.94 -12.84 -4.24
C SER A 436 -3.60 -12.36 -3.68
N LEU A 437 -3.05 -13.04 -2.69
CA LEU A 437 -1.76 -12.71 -2.12
C LEU A 437 -0.61 -12.82 -3.15
N LYS A 438 -0.64 -13.86 -4.00
CA LYS A 438 0.30 -13.96 -5.13
C LYS A 438 0.20 -12.75 -6.06
N LYS A 439 -1.02 -12.31 -6.38
CA LYS A 439 -1.24 -11.12 -7.22
C LYS A 439 -0.71 -9.86 -6.55
N TRP A 440 -0.89 -9.72 -5.24
CA TRP A 440 -0.31 -8.64 -4.47
C TRP A 440 1.21 -8.60 -4.64
N PHE A 441 1.91 -9.70 -4.38
CA PHE A 441 3.37 -9.73 -4.47
C PHE A 441 3.90 -9.36 -5.84
N TYR A 442 3.33 -9.90 -6.92
CA TYR A 442 3.84 -9.54 -8.25
C TYR A 442 3.44 -8.11 -8.67
N SER A 443 2.31 -7.58 -8.21
CA SER A 443 1.90 -6.22 -8.57
C SER A 443 2.69 -5.17 -7.81
N VAL A 444 2.81 -5.31 -6.49
CA VAL A 444 3.57 -4.39 -5.64
C VAL A 444 5.07 -4.57 -5.84
N GLY A 445 5.55 -5.80 -6.08
CA GLY A 445 6.96 -6.10 -6.34
C GLY A 445 7.47 -5.70 -7.73
N GLY A 446 6.59 -5.19 -8.61
CA GLY A 446 6.99 -4.65 -9.91
C GLY A 446 7.15 -5.69 -11.04
N LEU A 447 6.68 -6.95 -10.87
CA LEU A 447 6.74 -7.99 -11.91
C LEU A 447 5.72 -7.81 -13.05
N LYS A 448 4.87 -6.79 -13.01
CA LYS A 448 3.89 -6.53 -14.07
C LYS A 448 4.56 -6.08 -15.37
N GLU A 449 5.64 -5.35 -15.24
CA GLU A 449 6.38 -4.74 -16.34
C GLU A 449 7.80 -5.31 -16.43
N PRO A 450 8.42 -5.29 -17.62
CA PRO A 450 9.83 -5.64 -17.74
C PRO A 450 10.69 -4.73 -16.87
N MET A 451 11.70 -5.29 -16.20
CA MET A 451 12.63 -4.52 -15.40
C MET A 451 13.54 -3.69 -16.33
N THR A 452 13.23 -2.41 -16.43
CA THR A 452 14.01 -1.40 -17.15
C THR A 452 14.67 -0.43 -16.17
N ALA A 453 15.53 0.45 -16.62
CA ALA A 453 16.18 1.46 -15.77
C ALA A 453 15.18 2.36 -15.04
N ASN A 454 14.03 2.64 -15.68
CA ASN A 454 12.99 3.53 -15.13
C ASN A 454 11.86 2.76 -14.43
N SER A 455 11.87 1.43 -14.44
CA SER A 455 10.85 0.64 -13.75
C SER A 455 11.05 0.65 -12.24
N VAL A 456 9.96 0.58 -11.49
CA VAL A 456 10.01 0.38 -10.04
C VAL A 456 9.78 -1.09 -9.75
N ALA A 457 10.86 -1.81 -9.44
CA ALA A 457 10.78 -3.23 -9.13
C ALA A 457 11.77 -3.63 -8.03
N ILE A 458 11.31 -4.50 -7.15
CA ILE A 458 12.09 -5.17 -6.09
C ILE A 458 12.11 -6.68 -6.29
N LEU A 459 11.33 -7.17 -7.24
CA LEU A 459 11.14 -8.58 -7.55
C LEU A 459 11.40 -8.80 -9.04
N ALA A 460 12.15 -9.84 -9.38
CA ALA A 460 12.39 -10.28 -10.76
C ALA A 460 12.02 -11.75 -10.93
N GLY A 461 11.77 -12.14 -12.18
CA GLY A 461 11.39 -13.51 -12.54
C GLY A 461 10.23 -13.56 -13.53
N ASP A 462 9.73 -14.77 -13.81
CA ASP A 462 8.56 -14.95 -14.65
C ASP A 462 7.28 -14.84 -13.80
N LYS A 463 6.39 -13.92 -14.15
CA LYS A 463 5.08 -13.73 -13.50
C LYS A 463 4.27 -15.01 -13.35
N LYS A 464 4.40 -15.94 -14.31
CA LYS A 464 3.67 -17.22 -14.30
C LYS A 464 4.28 -18.26 -13.37
N SER A 465 5.59 -18.16 -13.07
CA SER A 465 6.35 -19.14 -12.31
C SER A 465 6.99 -18.52 -11.05
N MET A 466 6.34 -18.69 -9.90
CA MET A 466 6.91 -18.23 -8.61
C MET A 466 8.27 -18.85 -8.30
N LYS A 467 8.56 -20.04 -8.81
CA LYS A 467 9.86 -20.72 -8.61
C LYS A 467 11.04 -19.93 -9.18
N SER A 468 10.78 -19.01 -10.12
CA SER A 468 11.81 -18.14 -10.71
C SER A 468 11.92 -16.78 -10.03
N TRP A 469 11.07 -16.47 -9.06
CA TRP A 469 11.09 -15.18 -8.40
C TRP A 469 12.30 -15.06 -7.50
N HIS A 470 12.94 -13.91 -7.54
CA HIS A 470 14.08 -13.58 -6.68
C HIS A 470 14.08 -12.08 -6.40
N TYR A 471 14.63 -11.70 -5.28
CA TYR A 471 14.82 -10.28 -4.96
C TYR A 471 15.91 -9.68 -5.85
N ALA A 472 15.52 -8.72 -6.65
CA ALA A 472 16.41 -7.93 -7.48
C ALA A 472 15.87 -6.50 -7.55
N MET A 473 16.75 -5.52 -7.42
CA MET A 473 16.38 -4.13 -7.30
C MET A 473 16.60 -3.40 -8.62
N SER A 474 15.58 -2.67 -9.09
CA SER A 474 15.73 -1.75 -10.21
C SER A 474 16.54 -0.52 -9.79
N ASP A 475 17.11 0.19 -10.76
CA ASP A 475 17.93 1.37 -10.51
C ASP A 475 17.12 2.50 -9.85
N SER A 476 15.87 2.66 -10.23
CA SER A 476 14.95 3.63 -9.62
C SER A 476 14.76 3.37 -8.13
N VAL A 477 14.56 2.11 -7.73
CA VAL A 477 14.43 1.74 -6.31
C VAL A 477 15.75 1.96 -5.58
N LEU A 478 16.86 1.49 -6.16
CA LEU A 478 18.19 1.66 -5.55
C LEU A 478 18.52 3.14 -5.32
N ASN A 479 18.34 3.98 -6.33
CA ASN A 479 18.54 5.43 -6.21
C ASN A 479 17.66 6.04 -5.12
N THR A 480 16.41 5.65 -5.05
CA THR A 480 15.47 6.16 -4.03
C THR A 480 15.93 5.81 -2.61
N LEU A 481 16.34 4.56 -2.38
CA LEU A 481 16.80 4.13 -1.07
C LEU A 481 18.12 4.81 -0.68
N LEU A 482 19.04 5.00 -1.64
CA LEU A 482 20.25 5.77 -1.42
C LEU A 482 19.92 7.22 -1.04
N HIS A 483 19.02 7.89 -1.73
CA HIS A 483 18.57 9.24 -1.34
C HIS A 483 18.05 9.27 0.10
N LEU A 484 17.25 8.27 0.51
CA LEU A 484 16.73 8.18 1.87
C LEU A 484 17.84 7.95 2.92
N CYS A 485 18.95 7.27 2.58
CA CYS A 485 20.09 7.14 3.49
C CYS A 485 20.75 8.50 3.79
N PHE A 486 20.66 9.48 2.88
CA PHE A 486 21.16 10.82 3.09
C PHE A 486 20.25 11.70 3.96
N VAL A 487 19.04 11.26 4.24
CA VAL A 487 18.08 12.01 5.05
C VAL A 487 18.17 11.59 6.52
N ARG A 488 18.27 12.56 7.42
CA ARG A 488 18.20 12.35 8.87
C ARG A 488 17.13 13.24 9.48
N GLU A 489 16.45 12.71 10.48
CA GLU A 489 15.55 13.43 11.34
C GLU A 489 16.26 13.80 12.63
N ASN A 490 16.38 15.08 12.90
CA ASN A 490 16.89 15.60 14.17
C ASN A 490 16.12 16.88 14.52
N GLY A 491 14.83 16.73 14.80
CA GLY A 491 13.90 17.87 14.96
C GLY A 491 13.51 18.58 13.66
N SER A 492 14.32 18.40 12.61
CA SER A 492 14.04 18.82 11.23
C SER A 492 14.63 17.79 10.26
N VAL A 493 14.10 17.75 9.03
CA VAL A 493 14.63 16.88 7.97
C VAL A 493 15.89 17.51 7.38
N ILE A 494 17.04 16.89 7.63
CA ILE A 494 18.36 17.36 7.19
C ILE A 494 18.93 16.40 6.16
N GLN A 495 19.52 16.94 5.08
CA GLN A 495 20.25 16.17 4.09
C GLN A 495 21.76 16.20 4.37
N ARG A 496 22.41 15.04 4.38
CA ARG A 496 23.87 14.94 4.43
C ARG A 496 24.46 15.15 3.03
N LYS A 497 25.72 15.58 2.97
CA LYS A 497 26.47 15.70 1.71
C LYS A 497 27.15 14.38 1.32
N GLU A 498 27.70 13.71 2.30
CA GLU A 498 28.46 12.47 2.17
C GLU A 498 28.08 11.49 3.29
N ILE A 499 28.20 10.21 3.02
CA ILE A 499 27.94 9.12 3.97
C ILE A 499 28.94 8.01 3.74
N GLU A 500 29.44 7.40 4.80
CA GLU A 500 30.26 6.19 4.71
C GLU A 500 29.45 5.02 4.13
N LEU A 501 30.08 4.23 3.29
CA LEU A 501 29.43 3.07 2.66
C LEU A 501 28.94 2.05 3.70
N SER A 502 29.72 1.84 4.78
CA SER A 502 29.34 1.02 5.92
C SER A 502 27.99 1.43 6.54
N VAL A 503 27.78 2.76 6.69
CA VAL A 503 26.53 3.33 7.21
C VAL A 503 25.37 3.09 6.23
N VAL A 504 25.63 3.16 4.92
CA VAL A 504 24.60 2.86 3.92
C VAL A 504 24.18 1.40 3.97
N ILE A 505 25.14 0.47 4.05
CA ILE A 505 24.85 -0.98 4.18
C ILE A 505 24.07 -1.26 5.45
N GLU A 506 24.43 -0.60 6.55
CA GLU A 506 23.70 -0.73 7.81
C GLU A 506 22.28 -0.15 7.73
N ASP A 507 22.09 1.02 7.09
CA ASP A 507 20.76 1.58 6.81
C ASP A 507 19.92 0.62 5.93
N PHE A 508 20.53 -0.01 4.92
CA PHE A 508 19.86 -1.01 4.09
C PHE A 508 19.37 -2.18 4.94
N ARG A 509 20.19 -2.69 5.83
CA ARG A 509 19.82 -3.79 6.72
C ARG A 509 18.78 -3.38 7.76
N LYS A 510 19.06 -2.36 8.57
CA LYS A 510 18.22 -1.99 9.72
C LYS A 510 16.93 -1.30 9.33
N ARG A 511 17.04 -0.32 8.40
CA ARG A 511 15.89 0.52 8.03
C ARG A 511 15.03 -0.14 6.96
N PHE A 512 15.64 -0.75 5.95
CA PHE A 512 14.91 -1.32 4.83
C PHE A 512 14.77 -2.84 4.87
N GLY A 513 15.50 -3.52 5.76
CA GLY A 513 15.51 -4.98 5.88
C GLY A 513 16.15 -5.65 4.66
N ILE A 514 17.14 -5.00 4.05
CA ILE A 514 17.82 -5.48 2.84
C ILE A 514 19.21 -5.99 3.22
N LEU A 515 19.45 -7.28 2.95
CA LEU A 515 20.75 -7.91 3.11
C LEU A 515 21.51 -7.83 1.78
N ILE A 516 22.77 -7.40 1.86
CA ILE A 516 23.67 -7.25 0.70
C ILE A 516 24.94 -8.07 0.91
N ASP A 517 25.59 -7.89 2.05
CA ASP A 517 26.92 -8.35 2.43
C ASP A 517 26.94 -9.55 3.37
N VAL A 518 25.78 -9.98 3.81
CA VAL A 518 25.58 -11.16 4.66
C VAL A 518 24.46 -12.04 4.11
N PRO A 519 24.60 -13.36 4.18
CA PRO A 519 23.55 -14.26 3.73
C PRO A 519 22.32 -14.21 4.67
N PRO A 520 21.15 -14.71 4.23
CA PRO A 520 19.99 -14.87 5.10
C PRO A 520 20.28 -15.76 6.30
N ARG A 521 19.57 -15.56 7.41
CA ARG A 521 19.70 -16.40 8.61
C ARG A 521 19.46 -17.88 8.27
N GLY A 522 20.37 -18.73 8.70
CA GLY A 522 20.34 -20.18 8.43
C GLY A 522 21.05 -20.59 7.13
N SER A 523 21.70 -19.65 6.43
CA SER A 523 22.53 -19.87 5.25
C SER A 523 23.98 -19.52 5.61
N ASP A 524 24.62 -20.36 6.43
CA ASP A 524 25.94 -20.07 7.03
C ASP A 524 27.09 -20.87 6.37
N SER A 525 26.85 -21.43 5.16
CA SER A 525 27.90 -22.18 4.46
C SER A 525 29.01 -21.24 3.95
N PRO A 526 30.25 -21.72 3.80
CA PRO A 526 31.31 -20.93 3.17
C PRO A 526 30.94 -20.40 1.77
N GLU A 527 30.16 -21.16 1.00
CA GLU A 527 29.65 -20.75 -0.31
C GLU A 527 28.67 -19.59 -0.21
N ASP A 528 27.81 -19.58 0.82
CA ASP A 528 26.83 -18.51 1.05
C ASP A 528 27.55 -17.22 1.51
N MET A 529 28.56 -17.34 2.34
CA MET A 529 29.39 -16.21 2.76
C MET A 529 30.18 -15.61 1.58
N GLN A 530 30.74 -16.46 0.70
CA GLN A 530 31.40 -16.01 -0.52
C GLN A 530 30.39 -15.33 -1.46
N ALA A 531 29.19 -15.90 -1.62
CA ALA A 531 28.13 -15.31 -2.45
C ALA A 531 27.74 -13.91 -1.96
N ALA A 532 27.66 -13.70 -0.65
CA ALA A 532 27.37 -12.38 -0.07
C ALA A 532 28.53 -11.39 -0.33
N THR A 533 29.78 -11.84 -0.27
CA THR A 533 30.96 -11.02 -0.60
C THR A 533 30.97 -10.59 -2.08
N GLU A 534 30.69 -11.52 -3.00
CA GLU A 534 30.57 -11.24 -4.42
C GLU A 534 29.39 -10.29 -4.71
N ASN A 535 28.30 -10.46 -4.00
CA ASN A 535 27.12 -9.60 -4.09
C ASN A 535 27.42 -8.17 -3.64
N LEU A 536 28.17 -7.99 -2.56
CA LEU A 536 28.64 -6.69 -2.11
C LEU A 536 29.53 -6.00 -3.17
N ALA A 537 30.42 -6.73 -3.81
CA ALA A 537 31.24 -6.21 -4.89
C ALA A 537 30.38 -5.75 -6.09
N ALA A 538 29.35 -6.53 -6.44
CA ALA A 538 28.39 -6.18 -7.47
C ALA A 538 27.56 -4.95 -7.08
N PHE A 539 27.11 -4.83 -5.82
CA PHE A 539 26.44 -3.64 -5.29
C PHE A 539 27.31 -2.39 -5.43
N LYS A 540 28.56 -2.45 -4.99
CA LYS A 540 29.54 -1.34 -5.14
C LYS A 540 29.70 -0.92 -6.60
N SER A 541 29.87 -1.88 -7.49
CA SER A 541 29.95 -1.61 -8.93
C SER A 541 28.69 -0.89 -9.44
N ARG A 542 27.52 -1.30 -8.96
CA ARG A 542 26.25 -0.73 -9.39
C ARG A 542 26.05 0.71 -8.92
N ILE A 543 26.32 1.01 -7.66
CA ILE A 543 26.21 2.39 -7.15
C ILE A 543 27.24 3.32 -7.77
N LYS A 544 28.42 2.80 -8.15
CA LYS A 544 29.41 3.53 -8.95
C LYS A 544 28.88 3.88 -10.35
N GLN A 545 28.25 2.91 -11.04
CA GLN A 545 27.63 3.16 -12.36
C GLN A 545 26.51 4.20 -12.29
N LEU A 546 25.82 4.31 -11.17
CA LEU A 546 24.78 5.29 -10.91
C LEU A 546 25.31 6.67 -10.47
N GLY A 547 26.64 6.82 -10.37
CA GLY A 547 27.28 8.11 -10.06
C GLY A 547 27.36 8.47 -8.57
N TRP A 548 27.12 7.50 -7.66
CA TRP A 548 27.20 7.72 -6.22
C TRP A 548 28.61 7.66 -5.63
N PHE A 549 29.59 7.25 -6.41
CA PHE A 549 31.00 7.18 -6.03
C PHE A 549 31.84 8.11 -6.89
N GLU A 550 32.69 8.94 -6.29
CA GLU A 550 33.67 9.78 -6.99
C GLU A 550 35.11 9.26 -6.87
N GLY A 551 35.41 8.43 -5.88
CA GLY A 551 36.78 7.90 -5.67
C GLY A 551 36.73 6.49 -5.09
N LEU A 552 37.75 5.69 -5.43
CA LEU A 552 37.98 4.40 -4.78
C LEU A 552 39.12 4.59 -3.79
N SER A 553 38.86 4.48 -2.51
CA SER A 553 39.85 4.06 -1.54
C SER A 553 39.91 2.54 -1.56
N ASP A 554 41.09 1.96 -1.50
CA ASP A 554 41.25 0.50 -1.37
C ASP A 554 40.77 0.00 0.02
N ASP A 555 40.59 0.92 0.97
CA ASP A 555 40.09 0.64 2.31
C ASP A 555 38.56 0.71 2.34
N PHE A 556 37.93 -0.39 2.75
CA PHE A 556 36.46 -0.50 2.83
C PHE A 556 35.86 0.50 3.80
N ASP A 557 36.49 0.72 4.94
CA ASP A 557 35.99 1.57 6.03
C ASP A 557 36.14 3.07 5.73
N ALA A 558 36.95 3.41 4.70
CA ALA A 558 37.19 4.79 4.26
C ALA A 558 36.42 5.17 2.97
N GLN A 559 35.47 4.34 2.53
CA GLN A 559 34.70 4.63 1.30
C GLN A 559 33.49 5.50 1.61
N TYR A 560 33.48 6.72 1.07
CA TYR A 560 32.36 7.64 1.14
C TYR A 560 31.57 7.62 -0.17
N ILE A 561 30.27 7.72 -0.04
CA ILE A 561 29.37 7.98 -1.18
C ILE A 561 28.80 9.39 -1.08
N SER A 562 28.70 10.03 -2.22
CA SER A 562 28.12 11.36 -2.38
C SER A 562 27.02 11.31 -3.44
N LYS A 563 26.09 12.29 -3.37
CA LYS A 563 25.03 12.37 -4.36
C LYS A 563 25.61 12.62 -5.75
N PRO A 564 25.00 12.06 -6.83
CA PRO A 564 25.34 12.38 -8.21
C PRO A 564 25.36 13.90 -8.47
N ALA A 565 26.20 14.37 -9.40
CA ALA A 565 26.40 15.79 -9.66
C ALA A 565 25.11 16.56 -10.01
N GLY A 566 24.12 15.89 -10.63
CA GLY A 566 22.81 16.46 -10.94
C GLY A 566 21.86 16.60 -9.74
N ASP A 567 22.19 16.01 -8.60
CA ASP A 567 21.38 15.96 -7.37
C ASP A 567 22.00 16.74 -6.19
N ARG A 568 23.11 17.44 -6.45
CA ARG A 568 23.86 18.23 -5.45
C ARG A 568 23.25 19.60 -5.18
#